data_3886e31583060693bdb7c0dd3c891a56
#
_entry.id   3886e31583060693bdb7c0dd3c891a56
#
_cell.length_a   1.000
_cell.length_b   1.000
_cell.length_c   1.000
_cell.angle_alpha   90.00
_cell.angle_beta   90.00
_cell.angle_gamma   90.00
#
_symmetry.space_group_name_H-M   'P 1'
#
loop_
_entity.id
_entity.type
_entity.pdbx_description
1 polymer ?
#
loop_
_entity_poly.entity_id
_entity_poly.type
_entity_poly.pdbx_seq_one_letter_code
_entity_poly.pdbx_strand_id
1 'polypeptide(L)'
;MIARRWHGRIPAAKHDEYLQLMKDVGLADYRSTEGNRGAWCLHRHEGDVVHVEMFTLWDDEDAIRRFAGADMLKAKYYDFDPDFLLELEPEVLQFDAIEA
;
A
#
# COMPACT_ATOMS: atom_id res chain seq x y z
N MET A 1 10.44 -12.44 -8.61
CA MET A 1 9.36 -11.90 -7.75
C MET A 1 9.72 -10.49 -7.33
N ILE A 2 8.76 -9.61 -7.27
CA ILE A 2 8.97 -8.20 -6.94
C ILE A 2 8.21 -7.87 -5.67
N ALA A 3 8.85 -7.15 -4.74
CA ALA A 3 8.20 -6.57 -3.57
C ALA A 3 7.96 -5.09 -3.82
N ARG A 4 6.77 -4.62 -3.44
CA ARG A 4 6.38 -3.21 -3.58
C ARG A 4 5.94 -2.69 -2.21
N ARG A 5 6.40 -1.51 -1.84
CA ARG A 5 6.12 -0.89 -0.55
C ARG A 5 5.55 0.50 -0.74
N TRP A 6 4.29 0.67 -0.37
CA TRP A 6 3.62 1.95 -0.27
C TRP A 6 3.70 2.43 1.19
N HIS A 7 3.89 3.70 1.42
CA HIS A 7 3.99 4.29 2.75
C HIS A 7 3.11 5.52 2.87
N GLY A 8 2.46 5.66 4.03
CA GLY A 8 1.72 6.85 4.40
C GLY A 8 1.75 7.07 5.91
N ARG A 9 1.41 8.28 6.35
CA ARG A 9 1.28 8.62 7.76
C ARG A 9 -0.10 9.20 8.02
N ILE A 10 -0.70 8.79 9.13
CA ILE A 10 -2.01 9.27 9.55
C ILE A 10 -1.95 9.75 11.00
N PRO A 11 -2.87 10.66 11.43
CA PRO A 11 -3.04 10.97 12.85
C PRO A 11 -3.45 9.72 13.62
N ALA A 12 -2.86 9.52 14.81
CA ALA A 12 -3.18 8.37 15.65
C ALA A 12 -4.67 8.26 15.97
N ALA A 13 -5.36 9.40 16.08
CA ALA A 13 -6.82 9.44 16.34
C ALA A 13 -7.65 8.80 15.21
N LYS A 14 -7.11 8.66 14.02
CA LYS A 14 -7.81 8.08 12.85
C LYS A 14 -7.37 6.63 12.55
N HIS A 15 -6.58 6.04 13.43
CA HIS A 15 -6.00 4.71 13.25
C HIS A 15 -7.03 3.63 12.93
N ASP A 16 -8.03 3.45 13.80
CA ASP A 16 -8.99 2.34 13.65
C ASP A 16 -9.82 2.47 12.37
N GLU A 17 -10.28 3.68 12.08
CA GLU A 17 -11.07 3.95 10.88
C GLU A 17 -10.27 3.71 9.61
N TYR A 18 -9.03 4.19 9.56
CA TYR A 18 -8.18 4.01 8.38
C TYR A 18 -7.80 2.55 8.15
N LEU A 19 -7.48 1.81 9.21
CA LEU A 19 -7.15 0.39 9.08
C LEU A 19 -8.34 -0.43 8.61
N GLN A 20 -9.55 -0.06 9.01
CA GLN A 20 -10.74 -0.73 8.49
C GLN A 20 -10.89 -0.50 6.98
N LEU A 21 -10.65 0.73 6.51
CA LEU A 21 -10.63 1.03 5.07
C LEU A 21 -9.53 0.27 4.33
N MET A 22 -8.36 0.09 4.96
CA MET A 22 -7.29 -0.71 4.37
C MET A 22 -7.68 -2.17 4.22
N LYS A 23 -8.41 -2.73 5.18
CA LYS A 23 -8.95 -4.10 5.06
C LYS A 23 -9.99 -4.21 3.96
N ASP A 24 -10.97 -3.31 3.98
CA ASP A 24 -12.15 -3.43 3.13
C ASP A 24 -11.90 -3.02 1.69
N VAL A 25 -10.99 -2.07 1.46
CA VAL A 25 -10.71 -1.52 0.13
C VAL A 25 -9.30 -1.83 -0.32
N GLY A 26 -8.28 -1.39 0.43
CA GLY A 26 -6.89 -1.51 0.02
C GLY A 26 -6.44 -2.95 -0.20
N LEU A 27 -6.54 -3.78 0.83
CA LEU A 27 -6.12 -5.19 0.74
C LEU A 27 -6.98 -5.98 -0.25
N ALA A 28 -8.27 -5.67 -0.33
CA ALA A 28 -9.16 -6.31 -1.30
C ALA A 28 -8.75 -5.99 -2.75
N ASP A 29 -8.37 -4.75 -3.02
CA ASP A 29 -7.91 -4.33 -4.34
C ASP A 29 -6.64 -5.09 -4.76
N TYR A 30 -5.64 -5.16 -3.87
CA TYR A 30 -4.44 -5.96 -4.13
C TYR A 30 -4.79 -7.42 -4.42
N ARG A 31 -5.59 -8.02 -3.55
CA ARG A 31 -5.95 -9.45 -3.66
C ARG A 31 -6.68 -9.76 -4.96
N SER A 32 -7.49 -8.84 -5.46
CA SER A 32 -8.25 -9.03 -6.70
C SER A 32 -7.40 -8.87 -7.97
N THR A 33 -6.17 -8.39 -7.84
CA THR A 33 -5.30 -8.15 -8.99
C THR A 33 -4.55 -9.44 -9.37
N GLU A 34 -4.69 -9.88 -10.63
CA GLU A 34 -3.97 -11.04 -11.13
C GLU A 34 -2.46 -10.83 -11.05
N GLY A 35 -1.75 -11.82 -10.52
CA GLY A 35 -0.30 -11.78 -10.33
C GLY A 35 0.12 -11.22 -8.97
N ASN A 36 -0.82 -10.78 -8.12
CA ASN A 36 -0.50 -10.46 -6.73
C ASN A 36 -0.31 -11.77 -5.95
N ARG A 37 0.83 -11.89 -5.26
CA ARG A 37 1.22 -13.09 -4.49
C ARG A 37 1.00 -12.93 -3.00
N GLY A 38 0.63 -11.75 -2.55
CA GLY A 38 0.35 -11.48 -1.15
C GLY A 38 0.35 -9.99 -0.86
N ALA A 39 -0.40 -9.59 0.17
CA ALA A 39 -0.52 -8.21 0.58
C ALA A 39 -0.67 -8.12 2.10
N TRP A 40 0.07 -7.22 2.72
CA TRP A 40 0.02 -6.96 4.15
C TRP A 40 -0.07 -5.47 4.40
N CYS A 41 -0.91 -5.10 5.35
CA CYS A 41 -0.95 -3.75 5.88
C CYS A 41 -0.14 -3.74 7.19
N LEU A 42 1.00 -3.09 7.16
CA LEU A 42 1.88 -2.93 8.32
C LEU A 42 1.61 -1.56 8.94
N HIS A 43 1.52 -1.52 10.26
CA HIS A 43 1.29 -0.24 10.93
C HIS A 43 2.04 -0.18 12.26
N ARG A 44 2.54 1.01 12.59
CA ARG A 44 3.22 1.26 13.87
C ARG A 44 2.97 2.68 14.35
N HIS A 45 2.85 2.84 15.67
CA HIS A 45 2.73 4.15 16.29
C HIS A 45 4.09 4.81 16.46
N GLU A 46 4.13 6.12 16.23
CA GLU A 46 5.26 6.99 16.52
C GLU A 46 4.69 8.32 17.04
N GLY A 47 4.62 8.46 18.37
CA GLY A 47 3.97 9.63 18.98
C GLY A 47 2.50 9.72 18.59
N ASP A 48 2.09 10.87 18.09
CA ASP A 48 0.70 11.12 17.65
C ASP A 48 0.42 10.67 16.21
N VAL A 49 1.36 10.00 15.60
CA VAL A 49 1.31 9.56 14.20
C VAL A 49 1.35 8.05 14.12
N VAL A 50 0.64 7.50 13.16
CA VAL A 50 0.76 6.08 12.79
C VAL A 50 1.34 6.01 11.38
N HIS A 51 2.42 5.25 11.23
CA HIS A 51 2.95 4.89 9.93
C HIS A 51 2.18 3.68 9.40
N VAL A 52 1.75 3.74 8.16
CA VAL A 52 1.07 2.64 7.49
C VAL A 52 1.87 2.28 6.25
N GLU A 53 2.17 1.00 6.08
CA GLU A 53 2.84 0.51 4.89
C GLU A 53 2.03 -0.62 4.28
N MET A 54 1.83 -0.56 2.97
CA MET A 54 1.27 -1.68 2.23
C MET A 54 2.42 -2.42 1.58
N PHE A 55 2.74 -3.58 2.12
CA PHE A 55 3.79 -4.46 1.60
C PHE A 55 3.15 -5.54 0.74
N THR A 56 3.57 -5.62 -0.52
CA THR A 56 2.96 -6.52 -1.49
C THR A 56 4.00 -7.27 -2.29
N LEU A 57 3.66 -8.50 -2.69
CA LEU A 57 4.51 -9.35 -3.51
C LEU A 57 3.81 -9.64 -4.84
N TRP A 58 4.59 -9.66 -5.92
CA TRP A 58 4.09 -9.72 -7.28
C TRP A 58 4.91 -10.68 -8.14
N ASP A 59 4.24 -11.33 -9.10
CA ASP A 59 4.90 -12.23 -10.05
C ASP A 59 5.90 -11.47 -10.93
N ASP A 60 5.48 -10.30 -11.46
CA ASP A 60 6.24 -9.53 -12.43
C ASP A 60 5.75 -8.08 -12.49
N GLU A 61 6.41 -7.27 -13.33
CA GLU A 61 6.05 -5.86 -13.51
C GLU A 61 4.66 -5.68 -14.14
N ASP A 62 4.26 -6.57 -15.03
CA ASP A 62 2.95 -6.48 -15.68
C ASP A 62 1.82 -6.62 -14.66
N ALA A 63 1.99 -7.48 -13.66
CA ALA A 63 1.05 -7.63 -12.56
C ALA A 63 0.92 -6.33 -11.76
N ILE A 64 2.04 -5.67 -11.48
CA ILE A 64 2.04 -4.37 -10.78
C ILE A 64 1.31 -3.31 -11.61
N ARG A 65 1.50 -3.28 -12.93
CA ARG A 65 0.83 -2.32 -13.80
C ARG A 65 -0.68 -2.54 -13.86
N ARG A 66 -1.16 -3.77 -13.70
CA ARG A 66 -2.60 -4.04 -13.59
C ARG A 66 -3.21 -3.36 -12.37
N PHE A 67 -2.44 -3.22 -11.30
CA PHE A 67 -2.88 -2.53 -10.09
C PHE A 67 -2.63 -1.02 -10.15
N ALA A 68 -1.41 -0.62 -10.44
CA ALA A 68 -0.94 0.76 -10.29
C ALA A 68 -1.07 1.62 -11.56
N GLY A 69 -1.29 1.01 -12.71
CA GLY A 69 -1.29 1.70 -13.99
C GLY A 69 0.08 1.65 -14.67
N ALA A 70 0.23 2.35 -15.79
CA ALA A 70 1.42 2.27 -16.63
C ALA A 70 2.72 2.64 -15.90
N ASP A 71 2.68 3.61 -15.01
CA ASP A 71 3.81 3.98 -14.15
C ASP A 71 3.74 3.20 -12.84
N MET A 72 4.46 2.07 -12.77
CA MET A 72 4.41 1.17 -11.64
C MET A 72 5.03 1.73 -10.35
N LEU A 73 5.85 2.77 -10.43
CA LEU A 73 6.43 3.43 -9.25
C LEU A 73 5.52 4.51 -8.68
N LYS A 74 4.47 4.87 -9.38
CA LYS A 74 3.53 5.86 -8.91
C LYS A 74 2.64 5.27 -7.81
N ALA A 75 2.49 5.98 -6.71
CA ALA A 75 1.59 5.59 -5.63
C ALA A 75 0.13 5.67 -6.10
N LYS A 76 -0.66 4.67 -5.74
CA LYS A 76 -2.09 4.65 -5.99
C LYS A 76 -2.83 5.10 -4.74
N TYR A 77 -3.71 6.08 -4.90
CA TYR A 77 -4.54 6.60 -3.82
C TYR A 77 -6.02 6.37 -4.10
N TYR A 78 -6.79 6.28 -3.03
CA TYR A 78 -8.26 6.19 -3.08
C TYR A 78 -8.87 7.53 -2.72
N ASP A 79 -10.13 7.74 -3.05
CA ASP A 79 -10.81 9.02 -2.83
C ASP A 79 -10.82 9.46 -1.37
N PHE A 80 -10.81 8.51 -0.43
CA PHE A 80 -10.80 8.82 1.00
C PHE A 80 -9.41 9.18 1.55
N ASP A 81 -8.33 8.82 0.85
CA ASP A 81 -6.97 8.99 1.38
C ASP A 81 -6.64 10.43 1.80
N PRO A 82 -7.02 11.50 1.07
CA PRO A 82 -6.72 12.86 1.49
C PRO A 82 -7.33 13.26 2.85
N ASP A 83 -8.40 12.58 3.29
CA ASP A 83 -9.03 12.85 4.58
C ASP A 83 -8.25 12.25 5.76
N PHE A 84 -7.32 11.35 5.50
CA PHE A 84 -6.54 10.64 6.52
C PHE A 84 -5.06 10.95 6.47
N LEU A 85 -4.47 10.91 5.27
CA LEU A 85 -3.03 10.99 5.10
C LEU A 85 -2.52 12.41 5.34
N LEU A 86 -1.44 12.50 6.13
CA LEU A 86 -0.77 13.78 6.41
C LEU A 86 -0.07 14.33 5.18
N GLU A 87 0.41 13.45 4.30
CA GLU A 87 0.98 13.78 3.00
C GLU A 87 0.63 12.67 2.00
N LEU A 88 0.66 12.99 0.72
CA LEU A 88 0.50 12.04 -0.36
C LEU A 88 1.85 11.87 -1.06
N GLU A 89 2.61 10.87 -0.65
CA GLU A 89 3.90 10.56 -1.27
C GLU A 89 3.65 10.14 -2.71
N PRO A 90 4.37 10.72 -3.70
CA PRO A 90 4.05 10.47 -5.11
C PRO A 90 4.46 9.09 -5.61
N GLU A 91 5.47 8.48 -4.98
CA GLU A 91 6.07 7.25 -5.46
C GLU A 91 6.14 6.19 -4.36
N VAL A 92 6.28 4.94 -4.80
CA VAL A 92 6.50 3.78 -3.94
C VAL A 92 7.91 3.25 -4.17
N LEU A 93 8.37 2.34 -3.31
CA LEU A 93 9.63 1.61 -3.50
C LEU A 93 9.34 0.22 -4.06
N GLN A 94 10.23 -0.25 -4.93
CA GLN A 94 10.22 -1.61 -5.44
C GLN A 94 11.56 -2.28 -5.20
N PHE A 95 11.49 -3.59 -4.97
CA PHE A 95 12.66 -4.42 -4.69
C PHE A 95 12.53 -5.74 -5.45
N ASP A 96 13.64 -6.25 -5.93
CA ASP A 96 13.67 -7.65 -6.34
C ASP A 96 13.71 -8.52 -5.09
N ALA A 97 12.84 -9.50 -5.01
CA ALA A 97 12.69 -10.34 -3.84
C ALA A 97 13.17 -11.76 -4.11
N ILE A 98 13.89 -12.31 -3.16
CA ILE A 98 14.35 -13.71 -3.18
C ILE A 98 13.64 -14.43 -2.05
N GLU A 99 12.93 -15.49 -2.39
CA GLU A 99 12.21 -16.31 -1.43
C GLU A 99 13.10 -17.44 -0.94
N ALA A 100 13.02 -17.71 0.36
CA ALA A 100 13.75 -18.83 0.96
C ALA A 100 13.24 -20.19 0.50
#